data_d63801f4371f39da9dd4dd8d25abae8a
#
_entry.id   d63801f4371f39da9dd4dd8d25abae8a
#
_cell.length_a   1.000
_cell.length_b   1.000
_cell.length_c   1.000
_cell.angle_alpha   90.00
_cell.angle_beta   90.00
_cell.angle_gamma   90.00
#
_symmetry.space_group_name_H-M   'P 1'
#
loop_
_entity.id
_entity.type
_entity.pdbx_description
1 polymer ?
#
loop_
_entity_poly.entity_id
_entity_poly.type
_entity_poly.pdbx_seq_one_letter_code
_entity_poly.pdbx_strand_id
1 'polypeptide(L)'
;MWRIFGLILHENPLTYLDPSLKTFHLEAIRSMLTRHHIALYDAACSVRRLDGNASDARLEVVEPTDLESLLQQMSECVAVASTGGRSAEVLSRQLGCARMPGVGASVEVTAFGRRLLFFRMPSSSRAYPMKLERKAEAYRRMLMETGCLNV
;
A
#
# COMPACT_ATOMS: atom_id res chain seq x y z
N MET A 1 -3.13 -4.94 6.72
CA MET A 1 -2.92 -3.48 6.67
C MET A 1 -3.17 -2.85 8.05
N TRP A 2 -4.37 -2.87 8.61
CA TRP A 2 -4.76 -2.09 9.79
C TRP A 2 -4.01 -2.43 11.07
N ARG A 3 -3.58 -3.69 11.26
CA ARG A 3 -2.70 -4.09 12.37
C ARG A 3 -1.31 -3.44 12.29
N ILE A 4 -0.82 -3.21 11.06
CA ILE A 4 0.45 -2.53 10.84
C ILE A 4 0.31 -1.07 11.28
N PHE A 5 -0.74 -0.36 10.82
CA PHE A 5 -0.98 1.02 11.23
C PHE A 5 -1.27 1.16 12.73
N GLY A 6 -2.04 0.23 13.31
CA GLY A 6 -2.27 0.21 14.75
C GLY A 6 -0.96 0.11 15.56
N LEU A 7 -0.04 -0.76 15.12
CA LEU A 7 1.26 -0.90 15.77
C LEU A 7 2.14 0.35 15.58
N ILE A 8 2.13 0.96 14.38
CA ILE A 8 2.93 2.17 14.09
C ILE A 8 2.46 3.37 14.92
N LEU A 9 1.16 3.61 14.98
CA LEU A 9 0.59 4.87 15.48
C LEU A 9 0.18 4.80 16.96
N HIS A 10 -0.06 3.59 17.50
CA HIS A 10 -0.63 3.39 18.82
C HIS A 10 0.07 2.30 19.64
N GLU A 11 1.14 1.70 19.12
CA GLU A 11 1.84 0.56 19.74
C GLU A 11 0.92 -0.64 20.02
N ASN A 12 -0.28 -0.64 19.41
CA ASN A 12 -1.30 -1.68 19.58
C ASN A 12 -1.86 -2.13 18.23
N PRO A 13 -1.57 -3.36 17.79
CA PRO A 13 -2.04 -3.86 16.49
C PRO A 13 -3.56 -4.09 16.42
N LEU A 14 -4.27 -4.01 17.55
CA LEU A 14 -5.71 -4.22 17.64
C LEU A 14 -6.51 -2.90 17.66
N THR A 15 -5.86 -1.73 17.63
CA THR A 15 -6.50 -0.41 17.72
C THR A 15 -7.70 -0.24 16.78
N TYR A 16 -7.58 -0.74 15.55
CA TYR A 16 -8.62 -0.61 14.53
C TYR A 16 -9.54 -1.83 14.40
N LEU A 17 -9.41 -2.82 15.29
CA LEU A 17 -10.24 -4.03 15.28
C LEU A 17 -11.44 -3.84 16.22
N ASP A 18 -12.63 -4.16 15.72
CA ASP A 18 -13.82 -4.38 16.54
C ASP A 18 -14.01 -5.89 16.80
N PRO A 19 -13.64 -6.38 17.99
CA PRO A 19 -13.74 -7.80 18.29
C PRO A 19 -15.19 -8.31 18.34
N SER A 20 -16.14 -7.45 18.69
CA SER A 20 -17.55 -7.82 18.82
C SER A 20 -18.18 -8.13 17.45
N LEU A 21 -17.79 -7.37 16.43
CA LEU A 21 -18.26 -7.54 15.05
C LEU A 21 -17.29 -8.36 14.19
N LYS A 22 -16.14 -8.77 14.72
CA LYS A 22 -15.05 -9.43 13.99
C LYS A 22 -14.63 -8.68 12.72
N THR A 23 -14.70 -7.36 12.75
CA THR A 23 -14.41 -6.44 11.65
C THR A 23 -13.49 -5.31 12.10
N PHE A 24 -13.35 -4.27 11.31
CA PHE A 24 -12.54 -3.10 11.61
C PHE A 24 -13.40 -1.85 11.76
N HIS A 25 -12.95 -0.91 12.61
CA HIS A 25 -13.57 0.39 12.83
C HIS A 25 -13.35 1.30 11.62
N LEU A 26 -14.30 1.31 10.68
CA LEU A 26 -14.19 2.04 9.42
C LEU A 26 -13.94 3.54 9.62
N GLU A 27 -14.69 4.20 10.51
CA GLU A 27 -14.56 5.64 10.73
C GLU A 27 -13.22 6.01 11.36
N ALA A 28 -12.70 5.19 12.28
CA ALA A 28 -11.37 5.40 12.86
C ALA A 28 -10.27 5.25 11.80
N ILE A 29 -10.42 4.29 10.88
CA ILE A 29 -9.51 4.09 9.76
C ILE A 29 -9.56 5.28 8.81
N ARG A 30 -10.75 5.76 8.41
CA ARG A 30 -10.90 6.94 7.54
C ARG A 30 -10.27 8.19 8.15
N SER A 31 -10.54 8.45 9.44
CA SER A 31 -9.94 9.57 10.16
C SER A 31 -8.41 9.48 10.19
N MET A 32 -7.86 8.29 10.43
CA MET A 32 -6.42 8.05 10.40
C MET A 32 -5.83 8.33 9.01
N LEU A 33 -6.42 7.77 7.96
CA LEU A 33 -5.96 7.96 6.58
C LEU A 33 -5.95 9.45 6.20
N THR A 34 -7.04 10.17 6.50
CA THR A 34 -7.14 11.62 6.24
C THR A 34 -6.08 12.40 7.00
N ARG A 35 -5.91 12.13 8.31
CA ARG A 35 -4.94 12.82 9.17
C ARG A 35 -3.50 12.64 8.68
N HIS A 36 -3.18 11.49 8.13
CA HIS A 36 -1.83 11.15 7.66
C HIS A 36 -1.66 11.32 6.15
N HIS A 37 -2.63 11.95 5.46
CA HIS A 37 -2.58 12.21 4.01
C HIS A 37 -2.34 10.94 3.18
N ILE A 38 -3.00 9.85 3.54
CA ILE A 38 -2.87 8.55 2.89
C ILE A 38 -4.14 8.27 2.09
N ALA A 39 -4.00 8.07 0.78
CA ALA A 39 -5.04 7.51 -0.08
C ALA A 39 -4.81 6.00 -0.26
N LEU A 40 -5.88 5.23 -0.32
CA LEU A 40 -5.83 3.80 -0.61
C LEU A 40 -6.69 3.49 -1.83
N TYR A 41 -6.13 2.67 -2.70
CA TYR A 41 -6.83 2.18 -3.88
C TYR A 41 -6.34 0.79 -4.26
N ASP A 42 -7.18 0.01 -4.95
CA ASP A 42 -6.77 -1.28 -5.49
C ASP A 42 -5.92 -1.09 -6.75
N ALA A 43 -4.88 -1.90 -6.94
CA ALA A 43 -4.01 -1.82 -8.12
C ALA A 43 -4.67 -2.34 -9.40
N ALA A 44 -5.84 -2.97 -9.29
CA ALA A 44 -6.60 -3.52 -10.42
C ALA A 44 -8.10 -3.32 -10.23
N CYS A 45 -8.78 -2.90 -11.29
CA CYS A 45 -10.24 -2.80 -11.33
C CYS A 45 -10.89 -4.17 -11.54
N SER A 46 -10.23 -5.06 -12.30
CA SER A 46 -10.74 -6.38 -12.62
C SER A 46 -9.62 -7.42 -12.56
N VAL A 47 -9.93 -8.56 -11.94
CA VAL A 47 -9.00 -9.67 -11.77
C VAL A 47 -9.70 -11.01 -12.04
N ARG A 48 -8.95 -11.98 -12.58
CA ARG A 48 -9.40 -13.36 -12.72
C ARG A 48 -8.63 -14.25 -11.76
N ARG A 49 -9.34 -15.02 -10.97
CA ARG A 49 -8.74 -16.05 -10.09
C ARG A 49 -8.55 -17.33 -10.88
N LEU A 50 -7.32 -17.82 -11.00
CA LEU A 50 -7.02 -19.00 -11.79
C LEU A 50 -7.35 -20.31 -11.05
N ASP A 51 -7.28 -20.32 -9.71
CA ASP A 51 -7.43 -21.55 -8.91
C ASP A 51 -8.56 -21.50 -7.86
N GLY A 52 -9.43 -20.51 -7.88
CA GLY A 52 -10.53 -20.39 -6.91
C GLY A 52 -10.12 -20.18 -5.45
N ASN A 53 -8.83 -19.97 -5.16
CA ASN A 53 -8.33 -19.70 -3.81
C ASN A 53 -8.02 -18.21 -3.60
N ALA A 54 -7.82 -17.81 -2.34
CA ALA A 54 -7.59 -16.42 -1.96
C ALA A 54 -6.13 -15.93 -2.16
N SER A 55 -5.27 -16.73 -2.79
CA SER A 55 -3.86 -16.38 -2.99
C SER A 55 -3.70 -15.40 -4.15
N ASP A 56 -3.02 -14.27 -3.89
CA ASP A 56 -2.69 -13.29 -4.92
C ASP A 56 -1.62 -13.80 -5.91
N ALA A 57 -0.94 -14.89 -5.59
CA ALA A 57 0.14 -15.44 -6.42
C ALA A 57 -0.35 -15.94 -7.79
N ARG A 58 -1.64 -16.32 -7.89
CA ARG A 58 -2.29 -16.84 -9.11
C ARG A 58 -3.47 -15.97 -9.56
N LEU A 59 -3.33 -14.68 -9.37
CA LEU A 59 -4.30 -13.67 -9.75
C LEU A 59 -3.87 -13.05 -11.07
N GLU A 60 -4.69 -13.20 -12.11
CA GLU A 60 -4.49 -12.51 -13.38
C GLU A 60 -5.17 -11.15 -13.31
N VAL A 61 -4.40 -10.09 -13.50
CA VAL A 61 -4.95 -8.72 -13.62
C VAL A 61 -5.50 -8.58 -15.04
N VAL A 62 -6.81 -8.46 -15.15
CA VAL A 62 -7.53 -8.27 -16.41
C VAL A 62 -7.52 -6.80 -16.78
N GLU A 63 -7.82 -5.94 -15.82
CA GLU A 63 -7.87 -4.49 -15.98
C GLU A 63 -7.15 -3.81 -14.81
N PRO A 64 -5.98 -3.22 -15.04
CA PRO A 64 -5.30 -2.43 -14.02
C PRO A 64 -6.08 -1.14 -13.74
N THR A 65 -5.95 -0.62 -12.52
CA THR A 65 -6.45 0.70 -12.19
C THR A 65 -5.70 1.77 -12.98
N ASP A 66 -6.40 2.76 -13.49
CA ASP A 66 -5.81 3.92 -14.16
C ASP A 66 -5.13 4.84 -13.13
N LEU A 67 -3.84 4.60 -12.93
CA LEU A 67 -3.03 5.35 -11.96
C LEU A 67 -2.86 6.81 -12.37
N GLU A 68 -2.77 7.11 -13.67
CA GLU A 68 -2.64 8.48 -14.16
C GLU A 68 -3.85 9.32 -13.78
N SER A 69 -5.07 8.84 -14.08
CA SER A 69 -6.30 9.52 -13.71
C SER A 69 -6.46 9.71 -12.20
N LEU A 70 -6.02 8.74 -11.40
CA LEU A 70 -6.01 8.90 -9.94
C LEU A 70 -5.03 9.99 -9.48
N LEU A 71 -3.82 10.01 -9.99
CA LEU A 71 -2.81 10.99 -9.62
C LEU A 71 -3.15 12.40 -10.08
N GLN A 72 -3.88 12.56 -11.18
CA GLN A 72 -4.41 13.87 -11.61
C GLN A 72 -5.37 14.48 -10.59
N GLN A 73 -6.10 13.65 -9.84
CA GLN A 73 -7.00 14.09 -8.77
C GLN A 73 -6.25 14.40 -7.45
N MET A 74 -4.99 14.02 -7.35
CA MET A 74 -4.17 14.14 -6.14
C MET A 74 -2.87 14.91 -6.48
N SER A 75 -3.00 16.24 -6.70
CA SER A 75 -1.88 17.11 -7.11
C SER A 75 -0.69 17.07 -6.14
N GLU A 76 -0.97 16.93 -4.84
CA GLU A 76 0.03 16.92 -3.76
C GLU A 76 0.63 15.52 -3.48
N CYS A 77 0.23 14.50 -4.23
CA CYS A 77 0.76 13.15 -4.03
C CYS A 77 2.24 13.10 -4.42
N VAL A 78 3.11 12.76 -3.48
CA VAL A 78 4.57 12.68 -3.65
C VAL A 78 5.09 11.26 -3.82
N ALA A 79 4.27 10.26 -3.48
CA ALA A 79 4.69 8.88 -3.48
C ALA A 79 3.55 7.92 -3.80
N VAL A 80 3.91 6.80 -4.45
CA VAL A 80 3.03 5.66 -4.70
C VAL A 80 3.65 4.43 -4.03
N ALA A 81 2.87 3.70 -3.25
CA ALA A 81 3.34 2.50 -2.56
C ALA A 81 2.52 1.27 -2.94
N SER A 82 3.20 0.22 -3.37
CA SER A 82 2.60 -1.11 -3.53
C SER A 82 2.64 -1.90 -2.23
N THR A 83 1.61 -2.69 -1.95
CA THR A 83 1.53 -3.53 -0.74
C THR A 83 1.56 -5.02 -1.08
N GLY A 84 2.62 -5.44 -1.75
CA GLY A 84 2.84 -6.83 -2.18
C GLY A 84 3.40 -6.93 -3.59
N GLY A 85 3.77 -8.14 -4.00
CA GLY A 85 4.46 -8.39 -5.25
C GLY A 85 3.62 -8.08 -6.49
N ARG A 86 2.37 -8.54 -6.52
CA ARG A 86 1.49 -8.37 -7.69
C ARG A 86 1.14 -6.88 -7.92
N SER A 87 0.80 -6.14 -6.87
CA SER A 87 0.57 -4.70 -6.98
C SER A 87 1.85 -3.96 -7.41
N ALA A 88 3.03 -4.40 -6.94
CA ALA A 88 4.30 -3.82 -7.36
C ALA A 88 4.55 -4.01 -8.87
N GLU A 89 4.26 -5.18 -9.42
CA GLU A 89 4.38 -5.44 -10.87
C GLU A 89 3.48 -4.52 -11.70
N VAL A 90 2.22 -4.36 -11.29
CA VAL A 90 1.24 -3.51 -11.98
C VAL A 90 1.68 -2.05 -11.94
N LEU A 91 2.01 -1.53 -10.76
CA LEU A 91 2.40 -0.13 -10.58
C LEU A 91 3.74 0.18 -11.25
N SER A 92 4.71 -0.73 -11.16
CA SER A 92 6.02 -0.56 -11.82
C SER A 92 5.89 -0.36 -13.32
N ARG A 93 4.98 -1.10 -13.98
CA ARG A 93 4.72 -0.96 -15.43
C ARG A 93 4.09 0.39 -15.74
N GLN A 94 3.06 0.81 -15.00
CA GLN A 94 2.39 2.09 -15.24
C GLN A 94 3.29 3.30 -14.96
N LEU A 95 4.17 3.19 -13.96
CA LEU A 95 5.14 4.24 -13.62
C LEU A 95 6.38 4.25 -14.53
N GLY A 96 6.49 3.33 -15.48
CA GLY A 96 7.67 3.22 -16.34
C GLY A 96 8.97 2.94 -15.55
N CYS A 97 8.87 2.22 -14.43
CA CYS A 97 10.00 1.94 -13.56
C CYS A 97 10.95 0.95 -14.22
N ALA A 98 12.14 1.40 -14.60
CA ALA A 98 13.13 0.58 -15.28
C ALA A 98 13.62 -0.60 -14.43
N ARG A 99 13.70 -0.41 -13.10
CA ARG A 99 14.11 -1.46 -12.16
C ARG A 99 13.25 -1.39 -10.91
N MET A 100 12.48 -2.44 -10.66
CA MET A 100 11.66 -2.56 -9.46
C MET A 100 12.54 -2.52 -8.20
N PRO A 101 12.20 -1.69 -7.19
CA PRO A 101 12.96 -1.64 -5.95
C PRO A 101 12.84 -2.94 -5.16
N GLY A 102 13.78 -3.18 -4.27
CA GLY A 102 13.70 -4.27 -3.29
C GLY A 102 12.51 -4.10 -2.34
N VAL A 103 12.10 -5.18 -1.67
CA VAL A 103 11.02 -5.11 -0.67
C VAL A 103 11.43 -4.20 0.49
N GLY A 104 10.60 -3.21 0.82
CA GLY A 104 10.87 -2.19 1.84
C GLY A 104 11.74 -1.03 1.36
N ALA A 105 12.03 -0.95 0.06
CA ALA A 105 12.81 0.13 -0.54
C ALA A 105 11.98 0.96 -1.51
N SER A 106 12.51 2.12 -1.89
CA SER A 106 11.95 3.05 -2.86
C SER A 106 12.88 3.31 -4.03
N VAL A 107 12.34 3.90 -5.08
CA VAL A 107 13.06 4.45 -6.21
C VAL A 107 12.33 5.70 -6.69
N GLU A 108 13.09 6.73 -7.09
CA GLU A 108 12.51 7.89 -7.77
C GLU A 108 12.13 7.52 -9.20
N VAL A 109 10.93 7.91 -9.61
CA VAL A 109 10.42 7.74 -10.97
C VAL A 109 9.87 9.06 -11.49
N THR A 110 9.98 9.27 -12.80
CA THR A 110 9.26 10.36 -13.49
C THR A 110 8.14 9.74 -14.30
N ALA A 111 6.92 9.97 -13.87
CA ALA A 111 5.72 9.44 -14.51
C ALA A 111 4.63 10.51 -14.59
N PHE A 112 3.87 10.54 -15.66
CA PHE A 112 2.75 11.47 -15.88
C PHE A 112 3.15 12.95 -15.67
N GLY A 113 4.35 13.32 -16.09
CA GLY A 113 4.90 14.69 -15.96
C GLY A 113 5.33 15.07 -14.53
N ARG A 114 5.43 14.12 -13.60
CA ARG A 114 5.75 14.36 -12.17
C ARG A 114 6.89 13.47 -11.70
N ARG A 115 7.65 13.96 -10.73
CA ARG A 115 8.58 13.13 -9.96
C ARG A 115 7.85 12.54 -8.77
N LEU A 116 7.96 11.23 -8.58
CA LEU A 116 7.32 10.46 -7.53
C LEU A 116 8.30 9.48 -6.92
N LEU A 117 8.14 9.18 -5.63
CA LEU A 117 8.78 8.03 -5.02
C LEU A 117 7.89 6.79 -5.20
N PHE A 118 8.45 5.74 -5.78
CA PHE A 118 7.76 4.44 -5.86
C PHE A 118 8.32 3.50 -4.79
N PHE A 119 7.46 3.12 -3.85
CA PHE A 119 7.79 2.18 -2.77
C PHE A 119 7.27 0.78 -3.08
N ARG A 120 8.12 -0.23 -2.91
CA ARG A 120 7.69 -1.63 -2.87
C ARG A 120 7.64 -2.11 -1.43
N MET A 121 6.45 -2.12 -0.83
CA MET A 121 6.27 -2.53 0.56
C MET A 121 6.08 -4.04 0.68
N PRO A 122 6.45 -4.66 1.81
CA PRO A 122 6.09 -6.04 2.07
C PRO A 122 4.57 -6.19 2.11
N SER A 123 4.05 -7.35 1.69
CA SER A 123 2.62 -7.63 1.73
C SER A 123 2.07 -7.45 3.15
N SER A 124 0.94 -6.75 3.26
CA SER A 124 0.22 -6.58 4.52
C SER A 124 -0.56 -7.84 4.94
N SER A 125 -0.65 -8.85 4.07
CA SER A 125 -1.30 -10.14 4.35
C SER A 125 -0.65 -10.85 5.53
N ARG A 126 -1.48 -11.49 6.37
CA ARG A 126 -1.00 -12.36 7.46
C ARG A 126 -0.25 -13.60 6.95
N ALA A 127 -0.59 -14.06 5.76
CA ALA A 127 0.06 -15.20 5.12
C ALA A 127 1.47 -14.90 4.59
N TYR A 128 1.83 -13.61 4.44
CA TYR A 128 3.18 -13.23 3.99
C TYR A 128 4.20 -13.52 5.10
N PRO A 129 5.30 -14.27 4.81
CA PRO A 129 6.23 -14.80 5.81
C PRO A 129 7.18 -13.71 6.36
N MET A 130 6.63 -12.69 6.99
CA MET A 130 7.35 -11.62 7.68
C MET A 130 6.61 -11.26 8.96
N LYS A 131 7.34 -11.12 10.07
CA LYS A 131 6.79 -10.70 11.38
C LYS A 131 6.12 -9.33 11.28
N LEU A 132 5.06 -9.12 12.06
CA LEU A 132 4.28 -7.88 12.05
C LEU A 132 5.15 -6.66 12.37
N GLU A 133 6.06 -6.79 13.34
CA GLU A 133 6.97 -5.73 13.78
C GLU A 133 7.90 -5.28 12.64
N ARG A 134 8.43 -6.24 11.86
CA ARG A 134 9.27 -5.92 10.69
C ARG A 134 8.47 -5.26 9.57
N LYS A 135 7.23 -5.68 9.37
CA LYS A 135 6.33 -4.97 8.43
C LYS A 135 6.10 -3.54 8.92
N ALA A 136 5.75 -3.37 10.20
CA ALA A 136 5.51 -2.05 10.78
C ALA A 136 6.72 -1.13 10.67
N GLU A 137 7.92 -1.63 10.91
CA GLU A 137 9.17 -0.87 10.74
C GLU A 137 9.36 -0.39 9.29
N ALA A 138 9.14 -1.26 8.29
CA ALA A 138 9.25 -0.88 6.90
C ALA A 138 8.21 0.20 6.52
N TYR A 139 6.94 0.03 6.92
CA TYR A 139 5.88 1.00 6.66
C TYR A 139 6.10 2.32 7.42
N ARG A 140 6.60 2.27 8.65
CA ARG A 140 6.96 3.49 9.42
C ARG A 140 8.01 4.30 8.68
N ARG A 141 9.08 3.68 8.18
CA ARG A 141 10.13 4.38 7.41
C ARG A 141 9.55 5.05 6.16
N MET A 142 8.73 4.35 5.40
CA MET A 142 8.04 4.94 4.24
C MET A 142 7.20 6.16 4.63
N LEU A 143 6.39 6.06 5.69
CA LEU A 143 5.54 7.17 6.14
C LEU A 143 6.34 8.38 6.63
N MET A 144 7.49 8.15 7.26
CA MET A 144 8.41 9.22 7.66
C MET A 144 9.08 9.87 6.45
N GLU A 145 9.56 9.08 5.49
CA GLU A 145 10.22 9.54 4.27
C GLU A 145 9.27 10.38 3.38
N THR A 146 7.98 10.05 3.39
CA THR A 146 6.95 10.78 2.63
C THR A 146 6.31 11.94 3.38
N GLY A 147 6.69 12.18 4.66
CA GLY A 147 6.08 13.21 5.50
C GLY A 147 4.67 12.88 6.01
N CYS A 148 4.19 11.66 5.79
CA CYS A 148 2.89 11.20 6.29
C CYS A 148 2.92 10.88 7.80
N LEU A 149 4.11 10.75 8.38
CA LEU A 149 4.34 10.55 9.81
C LEU A 149 5.49 11.47 10.25
N ASN A 150 5.20 12.40 11.16
CA ASN A 150 6.21 13.22 11.81
C ASN A 150 6.85 12.45 12.98
N VAL A 151 8.14 12.70 13.21
CA VAL A 151 8.88 12.15 14.36
C VAL A 151 8.44 12.84 15.64
#